data_6265f5170f0639b9f30bc29cca66f0e0
#
_entry.id   6265f5170f0639b9f30bc29cca66f0e0
#
_cell.length_a   1.000
_cell.length_b   1.000
_cell.length_c   1.000
_cell.angle_alpha   90.00
_cell.angle_beta   90.00
_cell.angle_gamma   90.00
#
_symmetry.space_group_name_H-M   'P 1'
#
loop_
_entity.id
_entity.type
_entity.pdbx_description
1 polymer ?
#
loop_
_entity_poly.entity_id
_entity_poly.type
_entity_poly.pdbx_seq_one_letter_code
_entity_poly.pdbx_strand_id
1 'polypeptide(L)'
;TKAFMLAAKVQLYDFFAATVDIFGDMPFFKACTLPLTNDVNGSYAPYDKAEDIYKTILDELKDIAPRFRSAAVPKNFSTQDFINLGDMEKWERYANSLRLRLAMRVATQGALQAEGRAVIKEILENPTDYPLVEEQGNNIFIVNQKSGQLNFTAGHGLGDWVTNRLASGAIIDRMLGHGNYDMTSSDPLSGVYVKGEDDPRILLNYNPVSITNRE
;
A
#
# COMPACT_ATOMS: atom_id res chain seq x y z
N THR A 1 14.49 -19.43 -5.78
CA THR A 1 13.72 -19.04 -6.97
C THR A 1 12.25 -18.82 -6.65
N LYS A 2 11.59 -19.72 -5.90
CA LYS A 2 10.17 -19.53 -5.52
C LYS A 2 9.96 -18.28 -4.68
N ALA A 3 10.81 -17.99 -3.69
CA ALA A 3 10.71 -16.81 -2.84
C ALA A 3 10.73 -15.51 -3.66
N PHE A 4 11.66 -15.38 -4.62
CA PHE A 4 11.70 -14.21 -5.51
C PHE A 4 10.42 -14.04 -6.33
N MET A 5 9.87 -15.13 -6.85
CA MET A 5 8.63 -15.08 -7.64
C MET A 5 7.43 -14.67 -6.79
N LEU A 6 7.32 -15.19 -5.56
CA LEU A 6 6.24 -14.82 -4.65
C LEU A 6 6.33 -13.34 -4.26
N ALA A 7 7.51 -12.88 -3.86
CA ALA A 7 7.74 -11.47 -3.50
C ALA A 7 7.47 -10.53 -4.69
N ALA A 8 7.96 -10.87 -5.88
CA ALA A 8 7.71 -10.11 -7.10
C ALA A 8 6.21 -10.02 -7.45
N LYS A 9 5.45 -11.11 -7.26
CA LYS A 9 4.01 -11.09 -7.48
C LYS A 9 3.28 -10.15 -6.51
N VAL A 10 3.62 -10.16 -5.21
CA VAL A 10 3.02 -9.26 -4.24
C VAL A 10 3.26 -7.80 -4.63
N GLN A 11 4.52 -7.46 -4.99
CA GLN A 11 4.87 -6.12 -5.45
C GLN A 11 4.14 -5.73 -6.74
N LEU A 12 4.05 -6.65 -7.68
CA LEU A 12 3.36 -6.44 -8.95
C LEU A 12 1.87 -6.15 -8.71
N TYR A 13 1.21 -6.90 -7.83
CA TYR A 13 -0.20 -6.69 -7.51
C TYR A 13 -0.45 -5.40 -6.75
N ASP A 14 0.44 -4.98 -5.85
CA ASP A 14 0.33 -3.68 -5.19
C ASP A 14 0.42 -2.53 -6.22
N PHE A 15 1.37 -2.64 -7.16
CA PHE A 15 1.53 -1.66 -8.23
C PHE A 15 0.33 -1.64 -9.19
N PHE A 16 -0.14 -2.81 -9.63
CA PHE A 16 -1.32 -2.88 -10.52
C PHE A 16 -2.57 -2.35 -9.84
N ALA A 17 -2.82 -2.68 -8.57
CA ALA A 17 -3.96 -2.16 -7.84
C ALA A 17 -3.93 -0.63 -7.77
N ALA A 18 -2.77 -0.03 -7.48
CA ALA A 18 -2.61 1.42 -7.50
C ALA A 18 -2.85 2.02 -8.90
N THR A 19 -2.44 1.31 -9.95
CA THR A 19 -2.65 1.76 -11.33
C THR A 19 -4.12 1.69 -11.72
N VAL A 20 -4.81 0.61 -11.38
CA VAL A 20 -6.27 0.46 -11.60
C VAL A 20 -7.06 1.52 -10.83
N ASP A 21 -6.64 1.89 -9.63
CA ASP A 21 -7.27 2.95 -8.84
C ASP A 21 -7.27 4.32 -9.56
N ILE A 22 -6.23 4.57 -10.36
CA ILE A 22 -6.05 5.86 -11.06
C ILE A 22 -6.71 5.84 -12.44
N PHE A 23 -6.54 4.74 -13.17
CA PHE A 23 -6.88 4.67 -14.58
C PHE A 23 -8.14 3.84 -14.88
N GLY A 24 -8.62 3.02 -13.93
CA GLY A 24 -9.74 2.11 -14.16
C GLY A 24 -9.35 0.89 -15.00
N ASP A 25 -10.16 0.59 -16.01
CA ASP A 25 -9.90 -0.52 -16.95
C ASP A 25 -8.52 -0.34 -17.61
N MET A 26 -7.74 -1.42 -17.68
CA MET A 26 -6.38 -1.39 -18.24
C MET A 26 -5.96 -2.78 -18.77
N PRO A 27 -4.97 -2.85 -19.68
CA PRO A 27 -4.42 -4.13 -20.08
C PRO A 27 -3.74 -4.85 -18.90
N PHE A 28 -4.19 -6.06 -18.59
CA PHE A 28 -3.67 -6.86 -17.48
C PHE A 28 -3.39 -8.31 -17.89
N PHE A 29 -4.41 -9.10 -18.29
CA PHE A 29 -4.28 -10.53 -18.54
C PHE A 29 -3.39 -10.88 -19.74
N LYS A 30 -3.41 -10.03 -20.76
CA LYS A 30 -2.61 -10.19 -21.98
C LYS A 30 -1.51 -9.13 -22.11
N ALA A 31 -1.28 -8.34 -21.05
CA ALA A 31 -0.20 -7.37 -21.06
C ALA A 31 1.18 -8.05 -21.07
N CYS A 32 2.17 -7.39 -21.66
CA CYS A 32 3.57 -7.82 -21.66
C CYS A 32 3.83 -9.22 -22.23
N THR A 33 2.99 -9.71 -23.13
CA THR A 33 3.16 -11.05 -23.73
C THR A 33 4.16 -11.09 -24.88
N LEU A 34 4.47 -9.94 -25.49
CA LEU A 34 5.39 -9.85 -26.64
C LEU A 34 6.75 -10.54 -26.42
N PRO A 35 7.45 -10.36 -25.24
CA PRO A 35 8.72 -11.05 -25.03
C PRO A 35 8.62 -12.56 -24.95
N LEU A 36 7.43 -13.10 -24.68
CA LEU A 36 7.17 -14.54 -24.55
C LEU A 36 6.76 -15.17 -25.87
N THR A 37 6.01 -14.43 -26.69
CA THR A 37 5.37 -14.95 -27.91
C THR A 37 6.10 -14.55 -29.20
N ASN A 38 6.92 -13.49 -29.16
CA ASN A 38 7.46 -12.81 -30.36
C ASN A 38 6.39 -12.38 -31.38
N ASP A 39 5.13 -12.29 -30.94
CA ASP A 39 4.03 -11.85 -31.77
C ASP A 39 3.78 -10.35 -31.57
N VAL A 40 4.05 -9.57 -32.61
CA VAL A 40 3.87 -8.10 -32.61
C VAL A 40 2.41 -7.72 -32.34
N ASN A 41 1.45 -8.56 -32.74
CA ASN A 41 0.04 -8.31 -32.45
C ASN A 41 -0.27 -8.40 -30.95
N GLY A 42 0.52 -9.15 -30.18
CA GLY A 42 0.46 -9.20 -28.72
C GLY A 42 0.85 -7.88 -28.02
N SER A 43 1.42 -6.91 -28.75
CA SER A 43 1.71 -5.57 -28.18
C SER A 43 0.45 -4.72 -28.00
N TYR A 44 -0.65 -5.07 -28.67
CA TYR A 44 -1.96 -4.40 -28.55
C TYR A 44 -2.87 -5.21 -27.61
N ALA A 45 -2.50 -5.33 -26.34
CA ALA A 45 -3.32 -6.02 -25.36
C ALA A 45 -4.67 -5.31 -25.17
N PRO A 46 -5.80 -6.07 -25.14
CA PRO A 46 -7.10 -5.50 -24.85
C PRO A 46 -7.15 -4.94 -23.43
N TYR A 47 -8.07 -4.00 -23.20
CA TYR A 47 -8.39 -3.52 -21.88
C TYR A 47 -9.24 -4.54 -21.12
N ASP A 48 -8.83 -4.88 -19.93
CA ASP A 48 -9.55 -5.74 -18.99
C ASP A 48 -10.33 -4.87 -18.02
N LYS A 49 -11.45 -5.38 -17.52
CA LYS A 49 -12.28 -4.65 -16.54
C LYS A 49 -11.57 -4.52 -15.22
N ALA A 50 -11.61 -3.34 -14.61
CA ALA A 50 -11.07 -3.09 -13.27
C ALA A 50 -11.59 -4.09 -12.24
N GLU A 51 -12.87 -4.46 -12.32
CA GLU A 51 -13.48 -5.46 -11.43
C GLU A 51 -12.83 -6.84 -11.56
N ASP A 52 -12.57 -7.31 -12.78
CA ASP A 52 -11.95 -8.60 -13.04
C ASP A 52 -10.48 -8.61 -12.57
N ILE A 53 -9.79 -7.48 -12.74
CA ILE A 53 -8.42 -7.31 -12.24
C ILE A 53 -8.40 -7.37 -10.71
N TYR A 54 -9.27 -6.63 -10.04
CA TYR A 54 -9.36 -6.63 -8.58
C TYR A 54 -9.68 -8.02 -8.03
N LYS A 55 -10.67 -8.69 -8.63
CA LYS A 55 -11.02 -10.06 -8.25
C LYS A 55 -9.82 -11.01 -8.36
N THR A 56 -9.13 -10.96 -9.48
CA THR A 56 -7.93 -11.78 -9.72
C THR A 56 -6.85 -11.49 -8.69
N ILE A 57 -6.58 -10.23 -8.37
CA ILE A 57 -5.57 -9.85 -7.39
C ILE A 57 -5.95 -10.36 -5.99
N LEU A 58 -7.21 -10.23 -5.58
CA LEU A 58 -7.69 -10.73 -4.28
C LEU A 58 -7.55 -12.25 -4.15
N ASP A 59 -7.88 -13.00 -5.21
CA ASP A 59 -7.76 -14.46 -5.25
C ASP A 59 -6.29 -14.91 -5.27
N GLU A 60 -5.46 -14.28 -6.08
CA GLU A 60 -4.03 -14.57 -6.18
C GLU A 60 -3.28 -14.26 -4.87
N LEU A 61 -3.59 -13.17 -4.19
CA LEU A 61 -2.99 -12.84 -2.90
C LEU A 61 -3.37 -13.87 -1.83
N LYS A 62 -4.60 -14.39 -1.85
CA LYS A 62 -5.04 -15.47 -0.96
C LYS A 62 -4.19 -16.74 -1.17
N ASP A 63 -3.91 -17.08 -2.43
CA ASP A 63 -3.12 -18.26 -2.78
C ASP A 63 -1.62 -18.08 -2.48
N ILE A 64 -1.09 -16.89 -2.68
CA ILE A 64 0.34 -16.58 -2.51
C ILE A 64 0.75 -16.48 -1.05
N ALA A 65 -0.05 -15.84 -0.19
CA ALA A 65 0.34 -15.53 1.18
C ALA A 65 0.81 -16.77 1.99
N PRO A 66 0.07 -17.88 2.05
CA PRO A 66 0.49 -19.05 2.84
C PRO A 66 1.72 -19.75 2.24
N ARG A 67 2.02 -19.54 0.96
CA ARG A 67 3.19 -20.16 0.31
C ARG A 67 4.51 -19.60 0.81
N PHE A 68 4.53 -18.42 1.42
CA PHE A 68 5.73 -17.88 2.05
C PHE A 68 6.20 -18.75 3.23
N ARG A 69 5.29 -19.37 4.00
CA ARG A 69 5.62 -20.25 5.14
C ARG A 69 6.50 -21.44 4.74
N SER A 70 6.36 -21.96 3.53
CA SER A 70 7.07 -23.12 3.03
C SER A 70 8.10 -22.81 1.95
N ALA A 71 8.29 -21.54 1.60
CA ALA A 71 9.20 -21.14 0.54
C ALA A 71 10.66 -21.32 0.97
N ALA A 72 11.44 -22.07 0.19
CA ALA A 72 12.88 -22.12 0.39
C ALA A 72 13.50 -20.75 0.07
N VAL A 73 14.23 -20.20 1.03
CA VAL A 73 14.89 -18.89 0.92
C VAL A 73 16.29 -19.08 0.33
N PRO A 74 16.56 -18.57 -0.88
CA PRO A 74 17.90 -18.60 -1.46
C PRO A 74 18.88 -17.75 -0.65
N LYS A 75 20.16 -18.15 -0.59
CA LYS A 75 21.20 -17.43 0.17
C LYS A 75 21.33 -15.95 -0.18
N ASN A 76 21.06 -15.59 -1.44
CA ASN A 76 21.16 -14.21 -1.93
C ASN A 76 19.84 -13.45 -1.84
N PHE A 77 18.76 -14.06 -1.35
CA PHE A 77 17.46 -13.38 -1.30
C PHE A 77 17.49 -12.22 -0.31
N SER A 78 18.03 -12.41 0.89
CA SER A 78 18.09 -11.34 1.90
C SER A 78 18.94 -10.14 1.49
N THR A 79 19.93 -10.33 0.62
CA THR A 79 20.76 -9.23 0.13
C THR A 79 20.15 -8.48 -1.07
N GLN A 80 19.19 -9.09 -1.74
CA GLN A 80 18.51 -8.51 -2.91
C GLN A 80 17.09 -8.02 -2.60
N ASP A 81 16.54 -8.43 -1.47
CA ASP A 81 15.24 -7.97 -0.98
C ASP A 81 15.42 -6.68 -0.15
N PHE A 82 15.17 -5.54 -0.78
CA PHE A 82 15.26 -4.23 -0.13
C PHE A 82 14.03 -3.86 0.71
N ILE A 83 12.99 -4.70 0.71
CA ILE A 83 11.72 -4.41 1.39
C ILE A 83 11.69 -5.11 2.75
N ASN A 84 11.72 -6.43 2.74
CA ASN A 84 11.62 -7.24 3.96
C ASN A 84 12.92 -7.94 4.33
N LEU A 85 14.03 -7.69 3.61
CA LEU A 85 15.36 -8.24 3.87
C LEU A 85 15.40 -9.77 3.91
N GLY A 86 14.54 -10.41 3.15
CA GLY A 86 14.44 -11.87 3.07
C GLY A 86 13.56 -12.53 4.12
N ASP A 87 12.86 -11.74 4.92
CA ASP A 87 11.94 -12.24 5.94
C ASP A 87 10.61 -12.70 5.30
N MET A 88 10.38 -14.00 5.29
CA MET A 88 9.19 -14.60 4.68
C MET A 88 7.91 -14.34 5.47
N GLU A 89 7.99 -14.21 6.79
CA GLU A 89 6.85 -13.87 7.62
C GLU A 89 6.35 -12.44 7.32
N LYS A 90 7.27 -11.50 7.15
CA LYS A 90 6.92 -10.13 6.74
C LYS A 90 6.29 -10.10 5.34
N TRP A 91 6.76 -10.92 4.42
CA TRP A 91 6.16 -11.04 3.10
C TRP A 91 4.73 -11.61 3.15
N GLU A 92 4.49 -12.61 3.99
CA GLU A 92 3.14 -13.15 4.21
C GLU A 92 2.20 -12.08 4.80
N ARG A 93 2.65 -11.37 5.85
CA ARG A 93 1.92 -10.26 6.46
C ARG A 93 1.62 -9.15 5.46
N TYR A 94 2.58 -8.84 4.60
CA TYR A 94 2.38 -7.86 3.54
C TYR A 94 1.29 -8.31 2.55
N ALA A 95 1.35 -9.54 2.05
CA ALA A 95 0.36 -10.06 1.12
C ALA A 95 -1.06 -10.03 1.71
N ASN A 96 -1.22 -10.45 2.96
CA ASN A 96 -2.51 -10.43 3.65
C ASN A 96 -3.01 -9.00 3.91
N SER A 97 -2.13 -8.09 4.34
CA SER A 97 -2.49 -6.69 4.59
C SER A 97 -2.85 -5.96 3.29
N LEU A 98 -2.15 -6.26 2.19
CA LEU A 98 -2.50 -5.77 0.87
C LEU A 98 -3.88 -6.29 0.46
N ARG A 99 -4.14 -7.59 0.62
CA ARG A 99 -5.44 -8.19 0.33
C ARG A 99 -6.57 -7.54 1.13
N LEU A 100 -6.36 -7.31 2.43
CA LEU A 100 -7.32 -6.61 3.28
C LEU A 100 -7.59 -5.18 2.79
N ARG A 101 -6.52 -4.43 2.48
CA ARG A 101 -6.63 -3.06 1.96
C ARG A 101 -7.44 -2.98 0.68
N LEU A 102 -7.20 -3.91 -0.26
CA LEU A 102 -7.94 -3.97 -1.52
C LEU A 102 -9.39 -4.41 -1.32
N ALA A 103 -9.63 -5.39 -0.44
CA ALA A 103 -10.99 -5.79 -0.09
C ALA A 103 -11.80 -4.63 0.52
N MET A 104 -11.20 -3.82 1.37
CA MET A 104 -11.85 -2.63 1.93
C MET A 104 -12.27 -1.61 0.85
N ARG A 105 -11.48 -1.46 -0.21
CA ARG A 105 -11.84 -0.58 -1.33
C ARG A 105 -13.08 -1.05 -2.06
N VAL A 106 -13.11 -2.32 -2.45
CA VAL A 106 -14.24 -2.88 -3.22
C VAL A 106 -15.46 -3.14 -2.35
N ALA A 107 -15.33 -3.21 -1.03
CA ALA A 107 -16.44 -3.45 -0.08
C ALA A 107 -17.40 -2.26 0.05
N THR A 108 -17.04 -1.07 -0.44
CA THR A 108 -17.86 0.14 -0.28
C THR A 108 -18.95 0.26 -1.32
N GLN A 109 -18.67 -0.13 -2.56
CA GLN A 109 -19.61 -0.04 -3.68
C GLN A 109 -19.17 -0.93 -4.85
N GLY A 110 -20.05 -1.08 -5.85
CA GLY A 110 -19.78 -1.80 -7.08
C GLY A 110 -20.09 -3.30 -7.02
N ALA A 111 -19.77 -4.01 -8.10
CA ALA A 111 -20.12 -5.43 -8.26
C ALA A 111 -19.42 -6.33 -7.26
N LEU A 112 -18.23 -5.98 -6.79
CA LEU A 112 -17.44 -6.76 -5.82
C LEU A 112 -17.73 -6.43 -4.35
N GLN A 113 -18.77 -5.62 -4.05
CA GLN A 113 -19.06 -5.20 -2.68
C GLN A 113 -19.25 -6.37 -1.71
N ALA A 114 -20.04 -7.36 -2.10
CA ALA A 114 -20.31 -8.54 -1.28
C ALA A 114 -19.04 -9.38 -1.08
N GLU A 115 -18.24 -9.56 -2.13
CA GLU A 115 -16.97 -10.28 -2.10
C GLU A 115 -15.95 -9.59 -1.20
N GLY A 116 -15.79 -8.26 -1.34
CA GLY A 116 -14.91 -7.48 -0.49
C GLY A 116 -15.26 -7.62 0.99
N ARG A 117 -16.54 -7.54 1.35
CA ARG A 117 -17.01 -7.76 2.73
C ARG A 117 -16.74 -9.17 3.23
N ALA A 118 -16.90 -10.18 2.38
CA ALA A 118 -16.60 -11.56 2.74
C ALA A 118 -15.11 -11.77 2.99
N VAL A 119 -14.25 -11.18 2.16
CA VAL A 119 -12.79 -11.23 2.34
C VAL A 119 -12.36 -10.53 3.63
N ILE A 120 -12.92 -9.35 3.95
CA ILE A 120 -12.63 -8.65 5.21
C ILE A 120 -13.00 -9.54 6.40
N LYS A 121 -14.20 -10.13 6.37
CA LYS A 121 -14.66 -11.02 7.44
C LYS A 121 -13.76 -12.24 7.56
N GLU A 122 -13.42 -12.90 6.46
CA GLU A 122 -12.51 -14.05 6.42
C GLU A 122 -11.18 -13.74 7.12
N ILE A 123 -10.55 -12.62 6.77
CA ILE A 123 -9.24 -12.23 7.31
C ILE A 123 -9.32 -11.91 8.81
N LEU A 124 -10.31 -11.11 9.22
CA LEU A 124 -10.41 -10.65 10.59
C LEU A 124 -10.87 -11.73 11.57
N GLU A 125 -11.66 -12.71 11.12
CA GLU A 125 -12.08 -13.85 11.94
C GLU A 125 -11.00 -14.94 12.07
N ASN A 126 -9.97 -14.92 11.23
CA ASN A 126 -8.92 -15.95 11.21
C ASN A 126 -7.50 -15.34 11.23
N PRO A 127 -7.11 -14.60 12.29
CA PRO A 127 -5.84 -13.88 12.35
C PRO A 127 -4.62 -14.80 12.32
N THR A 128 -4.75 -16.06 12.72
CA THR A 128 -3.67 -17.05 12.66
C THR A 128 -3.36 -17.46 11.21
N ASP A 129 -4.41 -17.62 10.39
CA ASP A 129 -4.26 -18.02 8.99
C ASP A 129 -3.88 -16.84 8.09
N TYR A 130 -4.33 -15.65 8.47
CA TYR A 130 -4.09 -14.39 7.75
C TYR A 130 -3.38 -13.36 8.64
N PRO A 131 -2.12 -13.59 9.06
CA PRO A 131 -1.40 -12.62 9.87
C PRO A 131 -1.22 -11.30 9.12
N LEU A 132 -1.45 -10.20 9.82
CA LEU A 132 -1.40 -8.83 9.28
C LEU A 132 -0.16 -8.08 9.78
N VAL A 133 0.12 -6.94 9.15
CA VAL A 133 1.07 -5.95 9.66
C VAL A 133 0.37 -5.15 10.77
N GLU A 134 0.64 -5.50 12.02
CA GLU A 134 0.00 -4.90 13.20
C GLU A 134 0.98 -4.09 14.05
N GLU A 135 2.27 -4.46 14.00
CA GLU A 135 3.29 -3.85 14.84
C GLU A 135 4.28 -3.03 14.01
N GLN A 136 4.86 -2.01 14.63
CA GLN A 136 5.87 -1.16 13.98
C GLN A 136 7.08 -1.96 13.46
N GLY A 137 7.47 -3.05 14.13
CA GLY A 137 8.57 -3.91 13.67
C GLY A 137 8.29 -4.67 12.36
N ASN A 138 7.02 -4.78 11.97
CA ASN A 138 6.57 -5.44 10.75
C ASN A 138 6.22 -4.48 9.62
N ASN A 139 6.51 -3.19 9.78
CA ASN A 139 6.25 -2.18 8.75
C ASN A 139 6.91 -2.55 7.43
N ILE A 140 6.17 -2.30 6.35
CA ILE A 140 6.65 -2.48 4.98
C ILE A 140 7.29 -1.17 4.53
N PHE A 141 8.60 -1.18 4.32
CA PHE A 141 9.33 -0.01 3.85
C PHE A 141 10.59 -0.41 3.08
N ILE A 142 11.01 0.43 2.16
CA ILE A 142 12.26 0.26 1.47
C ILE A 142 13.38 0.79 2.35
N VAL A 143 14.35 -0.08 2.68
CA VAL A 143 15.55 0.32 3.41
C VAL A 143 16.43 1.19 2.51
N ASN A 144 16.52 2.48 2.84
CA ASN A 144 17.41 3.39 2.13
C ASN A 144 18.86 3.08 2.49
N GLN A 145 19.60 2.50 1.57
CA GLN A 145 21.03 2.25 1.74
C GLN A 145 21.81 3.50 1.39
N LYS A 146 22.59 4.00 2.35
CA LYS A 146 23.46 5.20 2.18
C LYS A 146 24.52 5.04 1.11
N SER A 147 24.82 3.84 0.67
CA SER A 147 25.83 3.53 -0.34
C SER A 147 25.20 2.77 -1.49
N GLY A 148 24.90 3.43 -2.57
CA GLY A 148 24.44 2.77 -3.78
C GLY A 148 23.47 3.59 -4.62
N GLN A 149 23.02 3.00 -5.70
CA GLN A 149 22.21 3.64 -6.75
C GLN A 149 20.77 4.01 -6.30
N LEU A 150 20.33 3.59 -5.11
CA LEU A 150 19.03 3.92 -4.53
C LEU A 150 19.14 4.98 -3.43
N ASN A 151 20.12 5.85 -3.53
CA ASN A 151 20.28 6.96 -2.61
C ASN A 151 19.21 8.03 -2.90
N PHE A 152 18.02 7.87 -2.34
CA PHE A 152 17.00 8.91 -2.30
C PHE A 152 17.36 9.96 -1.26
N THR A 153 18.59 10.50 -1.35
CA THR A 153 19.00 11.57 -0.45
C THR A 153 18.23 12.86 -0.71
N ALA A 154 18.18 13.66 0.31
CA ALA A 154 17.44 14.90 0.46
C ALA A 154 17.56 15.94 -0.68
N GLY A 155 18.35 15.69 -1.69
CA GLY A 155 18.48 16.55 -2.87
C GLY A 155 17.62 16.15 -4.07
N HIS A 156 16.91 15.02 -4.03
CA HIS A 156 16.21 14.49 -5.20
C HIS A 156 14.78 14.02 -4.88
N GLY A 157 13.95 14.94 -4.50
CA GLY A 157 12.49 14.78 -4.61
C GLY A 157 11.75 14.45 -3.31
N LEU A 158 12.17 13.52 -2.46
CA LEU A 158 11.42 13.23 -1.23
C LEU A 158 11.66 14.28 -0.13
N GLY A 159 12.87 14.80 -0.01
CA GLY A 159 13.18 15.86 0.93
C GLY A 159 12.41 17.14 0.65
N ASP A 160 12.35 17.56 -0.62
CA ASP A 160 11.58 18.72 -1.05
C ASP A 160 10.06 18.49 -0.96
N TRP A 161 9.62 17.24 -1.12
CA TRP A 161 8.22 16.88 -0.99
C TRP A 161 7.73 16.97 0.46
N VAL A 162 8.54 16.55 1.41
CA VAL A 162 8.19 16.57 2.84
C VAL A 162 8.28 17.99 3.41
N THR A 163 9.27 18.79 2.98
CA THR A 163 9.48 20.14 3.53
C THR A 163 8.62 21.20 2.88
N ASN A 164 8.20 21.02 1.64
CA ASN A 164 7.47 22.02 0.86
C ASN A 164 5.97 21.75 0.69
N ARG A 165 5.41 20.72 1.34
CA ARG A 165 3.98 20.41 1.27
C ARG A 165 3.32 20.51 2.63
N LEU A 166 2.22 21.22 2.65
CA LEU A 166 1.35 21.27 3.82
C LEU A 166 0.54 19.98 3.91
N ALA A 167 0.31 19.51 5.13
CA ALA A 167 -0.58 18.41 5.37
C ALA A 167 -2.00 18.73 4.87
N SER A 168 -2.69 17.74 4.32
CA SER A 168 -4.09 17.91 3.93
C SER A 168 -4.95 18.20 5.16
N GLY A 169 -5.69 19.30 5.13
CA GLY A 169 -6.62 19.67 6.21
C GLY A 169 -7.60 18.53 6.54
N ALA A 170 -8.14 17.86 5.51
CA ALA A 170 -9.06 16.75 5.70
C ALA A 170 -8.45 15.56 6.47
N ILE A 171 -7.15 15.31 6.34
CA ILE A 171 -6.46 14.26 7.12
C ILE A 171 -6.26 14.72 8.55
N ILE A 172 -5.79 15.95 8.73
CA ILE A 172 -5.57 16.54 10.06
C ILE A 172 -6.87 16.56 10.87
N ASP A 173 -7.97 16.99 10.26
CA ASP A 173 -9.27 17.03 10.93
C ASP A 173 -9.75 15.66 11.38
N ARG A 174 -9.54 14.62 10.55
CA ARG A 174 -9.89 13.25 10.93
C ARG A 174 -9.01 12.74 12.07
N MET A 175 -7.75 13.11 12.10
CA MET A 175 -6.83 12.72 13.17
C MET A 175 -7.13 13.47 14.48
N LEU A 176 -7.72 14.66 14.39
CA LEU A 176 -8.17 15.46 15.53
C LEU A 176 -9.64 15.19 15.92
N GLY A 177 -10.27 14.17 15.36
CA GLY A 177 -11.67 13.83 15.66
C GLY A 177 -12.70 14.83 15.15
N HIS A 178 -12.31 15.83 14.40
CA HIS A 178 -13.20 16.84 13.84
C HIS A 178 -13.89 16.30 12.59
N GLY A 179 -15.21 16.20 12.61
CA GLY A 179 -15.99 15.50 11.59
C GLY A 179 -16.06 16.18 10.23
N ASN A 180 -15.88 17.50 10.16
CA ASN A 180 -15.90 18.26 8.91
C ASN A 180 -14.88 19.40 9.00
N TYR A 181 -14.02 19.50 8.02
CA TYR A 181 -13.13 20.64 7.85
C TYR A 181 -13.94 21.83 7.37
N ASP A 182 -14.16 22.79 8.27
CA ASP A 182 -14.75 24.07 7.90
C ASP A 182 -13.63 25.05 7.50
N MET A 183 -13.42 25.15 6.19
CA MET A 183 -12.46 26.11 5.63
C MET A 183 -12.82 27.56 5.92
N THR A 184 -14.03 27.84 6.43
CA THR A 184 -14.51 29.16 6.77
C THR A 184 -14.29 29.51 8.24
N SER A 185 -13.92 28.52 9.07
CA SER A 185 -13.64 28.72 10.49
C SER A 185 -12.42 29.62 10.65
N SER A 186 -12.63 30.77 11.30
CA SER A 186 -11.58 31.68 11.70
C SER A 186 -10.92 31.28 13.04
N ASP A 187 -11.31 30.13 13.59
CA ASP A 187 -10.75 29.63 14.85
C ASP A 187 -9.43 28.88 14.58
N PRO A 188 -8.27 29.50 14.88
CA PRO A 188 -6.97 28.86 14.69
C PRO A 188 -6.71 27.72 15.71
N LEU A 189 -7.61 27.52 16.67
CA LEU A 189 -7.48 26.49 17.72
C LEU A 189 -8.34 25.28 17.44
N SER A 190 -9.15 25.28 16.38
CA SER A 190 -9.96 24.12 15.99
C SER A 190 -9.13 22.88 15.63
N GLY A 191 -7.83 22.99 15.57
CA GLY A 191 -6.87 21.94 15.27
C GLY A 191 -5.85 21.66 16.37
N VAL A 192 -6.13 21.98 17.63
CA VAL A 192 -5.23 21.65 18.73
C VAL A 192 -5.37 20.19 19.14
N TYR A 193 -4.24 19.48 19.16
CA TYR A 193 -4.18 18.09 19.62
C TYR A 193 -4.61 17.95 21.08
N VAL A 194 -5.58 17.07 21.35
CA VAL A 194 -6.04 16.74 22.70
C VAL A 194 -5.58 15.32 23.04
N LYS A 195 -4.68 15.21 24.02
CA LYS A 195 -4.13 13.92 24.44
C LYS A 195 -5.23 12.99 24.95
N GLY A 196 -5.35 11.81 24.35
CA GLY A 196 -6.32 10.77 24.72
C GLY A 196 -7.63 10.82 23.93
N GLU A 197 -7.89 11.89 23.18
CA GLU A 197 -9.06 12.03 22.30
C GLU A 197 -8.67 11.97 20.84
N ASP A 198 -7.49 12.49 20.50
CA ASP A 198 -7.02 12.59 19.13
C ASP A 198 -6.03 11.48 18.77
N ASP A 199 -5.85 11.24 17.46
CA ASP A 199 -4.92 10.25 16.96
C ASP A 199 -3.46 10.64 17.31
N PRO A 200 -2.74 9.85 18.13
CA PRO A 200 -1.38 10.21 18.55
C PRO A 200 -0.36 10.27 17.41
N ARG A 201 -0.67 9.68 16.25
CA ARG A 201 0.20 9.72 15.07
C ARG A 201 0.35 11.12 14.49
N ILE A 202 -0.56 12.05 14.82
CA ILE A 202 -0.45 13.44 14.36
C ILE A 202 0.85 14.09 14.85
N LEU A 203 1.27 13.80 16.07
CA LEU A 203 2.51 14.35 16.65
C LEU A 203 3.78 13.72 16.02
N LEU A 204 3.66 12.53 15.43
CA LEU A 204 4.78 11.85 14.78
C LEU A 204 4.94 12.29 13.33
N ASN A 205 3.84 12.61 12.65
CA ASN A 205 3.81 12.87 11.22
C ASN A 205 3.78 14.35 10.87
N TYR A 206 3.34 15.21 11.78
CA TYR A 206 3.15 16.63 11.51
C TYR A 206 3.72 17.48 12.63
N ASN A 207 4.64 18.36 12.28
CA ASN A 207 5.08 19.40 13.20
C ASN A 207 4.03 20.53 13.21
N PRO A 208 3.60 21.00 14.36
CA PRO A 208 2.75 22.19 14.44
C PRO A 208 3.51 23.37 13.84
N VAL A 209 2.98 23.91 12.75
CA VAL A 209 3.53 25.13 12.17
C VAL A 209 3.12 26.28 13.10
N SER A 210 4.09 26.96 13.65
CA SER A 210 3.84 28.19 14.40
C SER A 210 3.14 29.20 13.48
N ILE A 211 1.92 29.62 13.84
CA ILE A 211 1.10 30.53 13.06
C ILE A 211 1.64 31.99 13.11
N THR A 212 2.74 32.23 13.79
CA THR A 212 3.32 33.56 14.01
C THR A 212 3.91 34.24 12.76
N ASN A 213 3.91 33.59 11.58
CA ASN A 213 4.46 34.15 10.34
C ASN A 213 3.44 34.26 9.20
N ARG A 214 2.20 34.63 9.49
CA ARG A 214 1.27 35.12 8.46
C ARG A 214 1.12 36.63 8.64
N GLU A 215 2.09 37.38 8.18
CA GLU A 215 1.91 38.74 7.70
C GLU A 215 1.80 38.75 6.19
#